data_5ef7111954b8389ed489431475b91095
#
_entry.id   5ef7111954b8389ed489431475b91095
#
_cell.length_a   1.000
_cell.length_b   1.000
_cell.length_c   1.000
_cell.angle_alpha   90.00
_cell.angle_beta   90.00
_cell.angle_gamma   90.00
#
_symmetry.space_group_name_H-M   'P 1'
#
loop_
_entity.id
_entity.type
_entity.pdbx_description
1 polymer ?
#
loop_
_entity_poly.entity_id
_entity_poly.type
_entity_poly.pdbx_seq_one_letter_code
_entity_poly.pdbx_strand_id
1 'polypeptide(L)'
;MSMSVYEKYLRKDKMPHIWCSGCGNGTAMNALIIALDGLKIEKDDVTMVSGIGCSSRTPGYLDFNTLHTTHGRAIPFATGLKLANPELKV
;
A
#
# COMPACT_ATOMS: atom_id res chain seq x y z
N MET A 1 10.06 -16.86 -2.39
CA MET A 1 9.31 -15.80 -3.10
C MET A 1 10.25 -15.14 -4.10
N SER A 2 9.79 -14.89 -5.31
CA SER A 2 10.65 -14.34 -6.32
C SER A 2 10.85 -12.84 -6.14
N MET A 3 12.02 -12.34 -6.51
CA MET A 3 12.31 -10.91 -6.47
C MET A 3 11.40 -10.10 -7.39
N SER A 4 10.86 -10.73 -8.43
CA SER A 4 9.98 -10.04 -9.37
C SER A 4 8.68 -9.54 -8.74
N VAL A 5 8.18 -10.21 -7.69
CA VAL A 5 7.00 -9.75 -6.95
C VAL A 5 7.27 -8.40 -6.30
N TYR A 6 8.42 -8.27 -5.65
CA TYR A 6 8.81 -7.02 -5.01
C TYR A 6 9.09 -5.94 -6.04
N GLU A 7 9.73 -6.28 -7.14
CA GLU A 7 10.00 -5.33 -8.21
C GLU A 7 8.73 -4.76 -8.81
N LYS A 8 7.68 -5.56 -8.88
CA LYS A 8 6.40 -5.14 -9.44
C LYS A 8 5.68 -4.13 -8.55
N TYR A 9 5.72 -4.33 -7.23
CA TYR A 9 4.89 -3.57 -6.30
C TYR A 9 5.62 -2.54 -5.44
N LEU A 10 6.95 -2.61 -5.35
CA LEU A 10 7.71 -1.68 -4.50
C LEU A 10 8.31 -0.53 -5.31
N ARG A 11 8.37 0.62 -4.65
CA ARG A 11 9.14 1.76 -5.16
C ARG A 11 10.58 1.60 -4.71
N LYS A 12 11.43 1.07 -5.57
CA LYS A 12 12.81 0.71 -5.23
C LYS A 12 13.63 1.91 -4.77
N ASP A 13 13.37 3.09 -5.32
CA ASP A 13 14.11 4.30 -4.98
C ASP A 13 13.82 4.79 -3.56
N LYS A 14 12.78 4.26 -2.92
CA LYS A 14 12.43 4.59 -1.53
C LYS A 14 12.95 3.57 -0.52
N MET A 15 13.57 2.50 -0.98
CA MET A 15 14.17 1.50 -0.10
C MET A 15 15.59 1.89 0.31
N PRO A 16 16.05 1.49 1.49
CA PRO A 16 15.36 0.67 2.50
C PRO A 16 14.31 1.47 3.26
N HIS A 17 13.29 0.77 3.79
CA HIS A 17 12.25 1.39 4.59
C HIS A 17 12.79 1.83 5.97
N ILE A 18 12.06 2.74 6.61
CA ILE A 18 12.48 3.31 7.89
C ILE A 18 12.06 2.49 9.12
N TRP A 19 11.23 1.49 8.92
CA TRP A 19 10.74 0.66 10.02
C TRP A 19 11.86 -0.15 10.66
N CYS A 20 11.74 -0.37 11.96
CA CYS A 20 12.73 -1.14 12.70
C CYS A 20 12.72 -2.60 12.29
N SER A 21 13.89 -3.23 12.36
CA SER A 21 14.00 -4.67 12.17
C SER A 21 13.14 -5.39 13.21
N GLY A 22 12.31 -6.31 12.75
CA GLY A 22 11.35 -6.99 13.62
C GLY A 22 10.04 -6.25 13.85
N CYS A 23 9.91 -5.03 13.33
CA CYS A 23 8.66 -4.30 13.37
C CYS A 23 7.62 -4.96 12.47
N GLY A 24 6.38 -5.11 12.97
CA GLY A 24 5.31 -5.75 12.22
C GLY A 24 4.92 -5.04 10.93
N ASN A 25 5.25 -3.75 10.79
CA ASN A 25 4.91 -2.99 9.59
C ASN A 25 5.54 -3.56 8.33
N GLY A 26 6.82 -3.95 8.40
CA GLY A 26 7.51 -4.56 7.28
C GLY A 26 6.90 -5.91 6.91
N THR A 27 6.59 -6.72 7.90
CA THR A 27 5.94 -8.02 7.71
C THR A 27 4.56 -7.84 7.09
N ALA A 28 3.78 -6.87 7.57
CA ALA A 28 2.45 -6.60 7.04
C ALA A 28 2.51 -6.15 5.58
N MET A 29 3.48 -5.29 5.24
CA MET A 29 3.65 -4.84 3.86
C MET A 29 3.99 -6.01 2.94
N ASN A 30 4.88 -6.91 3.37
CA ASN A 30 5.21 -8.10 2.60
C ASN A 30 4.00 -9.00 2.39
N ALA A 31 3.19 -9.19 3.44
CA ALA A 31 1.98 -9.99 3.35
C ALA A 31 0.99 -9.38 2.35
N LEU A 32 0.86 -8.06 2.34
CA LEU A 32 -0.02 -7.36 1.42
C LEU A 32 0.44 -7.56 -0.03
N ILE A 33 1.73 -7.42 -0.29
CA ILE A 33 2.30 -7.63 -1.63
C ILE A 33 2.00 -9.05 -2.12
N ILE A 34 2.23 -10.04 -1.27
CA ILE A 34 2.00 -11.44 -1.61
C ILE A 34 0.51 -11.68 -1.90
N ALA A 35 -0.36 -11.12 -1.09
CA ALA A 35 -1.80 -11.29 -1.26
C ALA A 35 -2.28 -10.68 -2.58
N LEU A 36 -1.81 -9.49 -2.92
CA LEU A 36 -2.20 -8.82 -4.16
C LEU A 36 -1.70 -9.60 -5.38
N ASP A 37 -0.49 -10.11 -5.31
CA ASP A 37 0.06 -10.93 -6.39
C ASP A 37 -0.73 -12.23 -6.54
N GLY A 38 -1.09 -12.87 -5.43
CA GLY A 38 -1.88 -14.09 -5.45
C GLY A 38 -3.27 -13.90 -6.03
N LEU A 39 -3.86 -12.74 -5.85
CA LEU A 39 -5.16 -12.37 -6.41
C LEU A 39 -5.05 -11.86 -7.84
N LYS A 40 -3.84 -11.65 -8.35
CA LYS A 40 -3.57 -11.15 -9.69
C LYS A 40 -4.19 -9.78 -9.95
N ILE A 41 -4.18 -8.93 -8.95
CA ILE A 41 -4.69 -7.57 -9.06
C ILE A 41 -3.61 -6.68 -9.68
N GLU A 42 -3.99 -5.94 -10.74
CA GLU A 42 -3.07 -5.01 -11.38
C GLU A 42 -2.81 -3.81 -10.47
N LYS A 43 -1.55 -3.37 -10.40
CA LYS A 43 -1.19 -2.27 -9.51
C LYS A 43 -1.88 -0.96 -9.86
N ASP A 44 -2.21 -0.73 -11.13
CA ASP A 44 -2.89 0.49 -11.55
C ASP A 44 -4.35 0.54 -11.12
N ASP A 45 -4.92 -0.61 -10.75
CA ASP A 45 -6.30 -0.69 -10.23
C ASP A 45 -6.38 -0.52 -8.73
N VAL A 46 -5.23 -0.44 -8.05
CA VAL A 46 -5.17 -0.34 -6.59
C VAL A 46 -4.99 1.12 -6.18
N THR A 47 -5.79 1.56 -5.24
CA THR A 47 -5.61 2.85 -4.57
C THR A 47 -5.42 2.61 -3.09
N MET A 48 -4.29 3.03 -2.55
CA MET A 48 -3.96 2.85 -1.14
C MET A 48 -4.14 4.17 -0.41
N VAL A 49 -5.00 4.15 0.60
CA VAL A 49 -5.33 5.32 1.40
C VAL A 49 -4.80 5.12 2.81
N SER A 50 -4.09 6.10 3.33
CA SER A 50 -3.54 6.01 4.67
C SER A 50 -3.72 7.31 5.45
N GLY A 51 -3.70 7.18 6.78
CA GLY A 51 -3.63 8.33 7.67
C GLY A 51 -2.19 8.72 7.96
N ILE A 52 -1.88 8.90 9.25
CA ILE A 52 -0.56 9.34 9.70
C ILE A 52 -0.02 8.32 10.71
N GLY A 53 1.27 8.09 10.70
CA GLY A 53 1.95 7.18 11.61
C GLY A 53 2.94 6.28 10.87
N CYS A 54 3.59 5.36 11.60
CA CYS A 54 4.61 4.48 11.01
C CYS A 54 4.04 3.57 9.92
N SER A 55 2.88 2.97 10.15
CA SER A 55 2.23 2.12 9.14
C SER A 55 1.79 2.92 7.92
N SER A 56 1.56 4.21 8.08
CA SER A 56 1.14 5.10 7.00
C SER A 56 2.28 5.45 6.04
N ARG A 57 3.48 4.95 6.28
CA ARG A 57 4.57 5.01 5.32
C ARG A 57 4.42 4.00 4.20
N THR A 58 3.57 2.99 4.39
CA THR A 58 3.36 1.92 3.40
C THR A 58 3.04 2.45 1.99
N PRO A 59 2.13 3.43 1.83
CA PRO A 59 1.87 3.96 0.47
C PRO A 59 3.10 4.54 -0.20
N GLY A 60 4.04 5.09 0.56
CA GLY A 60 5.27 5.65 0.00
C GLY A 60 6.23 4.59 -0.54
N TYR A 61 6.12 3.35 -0.06
CA TYR A 61 6.98 2.24 -0.49
C TYR A 61 6.37 1.39 -1.58
N LEU A 62 5.06 1.44 -1.75
CA LEU A 62 4.35 0.65 -2.74
C LEU A 62 4.04 1.48 -3.98
N ASP A 63 4.19 0.86 -5.15
CA ASP A 63 3.99 1.54 -6.43
C ASP A 63 2.53 1.42 -6.89
N PHE A 64 1.65 2.03 -6.10
CA PHE A 64 0.21 2.12 -6.39
C PHE A 64 -0.21 3.59 -6.45
N ASN A 65 -1.45 3.82 -6.84
CA ASN A 65 -2.08 5.12 -6.62
C ASN A 65 -2.25 5.28 -5.11
N THR A 66 -1.78 6.39 -4.56
CA THR A 66 -1.76 6.58 -3.11
C THR A 66 -2.39 7.90 -2.70
N LEU A 67 -2.97 7.92 -1.50
CA LEU A 67 -3.54 9.12 -0.91
C LEU A 67 -3.24 9.12 0.58
N HIS A 68 -2.48 10.12 1.05
CA HIS A 68 -2.27 10.37 2.47
C HIS A 68 -3.36 11.30 2.97
N THR A 69 -3.94 10.99 4.13
CA THR A 69 -5.04 11.76 4.67
C THR A 69 -4.72 12.25 6.07
N THR A 70 -5.63 13.03 6.64
CA THR A 70 -5.54 13.49 8.02
C THR A 70 -5.63 12.29 8.97
N HIS A 71 -4.91 12.37 10.07
CA HIS A 71 -4.93 11.32 11.10
C HIS A 71 -6.36 10.97 11.51
N GLY A 72 -6.66 9.67 11.46
CA GLY A 72 -7.97 9.15 11.83
C GLY A 72 -9.07 9.34 10.78
N ARG A 73 -8.72 9.78 9.56
CA ARG A 73 -9.72 10.08 8.50
C ARG A 73 -9.52 9.25 7.23
N ALA A 74 -8.66 8.24 7.26
CA ALA A 74 -8.41 7.43 6.06
C ALA A 74 -9.69 6.73 5.58
N ILE A 75 -10.48 6.17 6.48
CA ILE A 75 -11.68 5.42 6.11
C ILE A 75 -12.71 6.28 5.38
N PRO A 76 -13.06 7.49 5.85
CA PRO A 76 -13.98 8.35 5.08
C PRO A 76 -13.45 8.70 3.70
N PHE A 77 -12.15 9.00 3.56
CA PHE A 77 -11.57 9.30 2.26
C PHE A 77 -11.62 8.07 1.34
N ALA A 78 -11.30 6.89 1.88
CA ALA A 78 -11.35 5.65 1.10
C ALA A 78 -12.78 5.34 0.65
N THR A 79 -13.76 5.56 1.52
CA THR A 79 -15.17 5.37 1.19
C THR A 79 -15.59 6.27 0.03
N GLY A 80 -15.19 7.55 0.08
CA GLY A 80 -15.48 8.49 -0.99
C GLY A 80 -14.89 8.07 -2.32
N LEU A 81 -13.63 7.62 -2.32
CA LEU A 81 -12.98 7.14 -3.54
C LEU A 81 -13.71 5.94 -4.13
N LYS A 82 -14.11 4.99 -3.28
CA LYS A 82 -14.79 3.78 -3.75
C LYS A 82 -16.17 4.10 -4.32
N LEU A 83 -16.88 5.05 -3.73
CA LEU A 83 -18.18 5.50 -4.24
C LEU A 83 -18.03 6.25 -5.58
N ALA A 84 -16.98 7.04 -5.72
CA ALA A 84 -16.71 7.78 -6.95
C ALA A 84 -16.32 6.86 -8.10
N ASN A 85 -15.58 5.80 -7.82
CA ASN A 85 -15.14 4.82 -8.83
C ASN A 85 -15.18 3.42 -8.25
N PRO A 86 -16.33 2.72 -8.36
CA PRO A 86 -16.50 1.39 -7.77
C PRO A 86 -15.56 0.31 -8.31
N GLU A 87 -14.92 0.55 -9.46
CA GLU A 87 -14.00 -0.43 -10.05
C GLU A 87 -12.64 -0.43 -9.38
N LEU A 88 -12.30 0.61 -8.63
CA LEU A 88 -11.04 0.68 -7.92
C LEU A 88 -10.97 -0.34 -6.78
N LYS A 89 -9.78 -0.88 -6.55
CA LYS A 89 -9.47 -1.71 -5.38
C LYS A 89 -8.88 -0.80 -4.31
N VAL A 90 -9.67 -0.43 -3.34
CA VAL A 90 -9.29 0.53 -2.31
C VAL A 90 -8.96 -0.20 -1.01
#